data_93f8842bf6baa4a24793ff31130ccbab
#
_entry.id   93f8842bf6baa4a24793ff31130ccbab
#
_cell.length_a   1.000
_cell.length_b   1.000
_cell.length_c   1.000
_cell.angle_alpha   90.00
_cell.angle_beta   90.00
_cell.angle_gamma   90.00
#
_symmetry.space_group_name_H-M   'P 1'
#
loop_
_entity.id
_entity.type
_entity.pdbx_description
1 polymer ?
#
loop_
_entity_poly.entity_id
_entity_poly.type
_entity_poly.pdbx_seq_one_letter_code
_entity_poly.pdbx_strand_id
1 'polypeptide(L)'
;MDGKRIREYWSNEMQALLDTYKQFQVLIPAKNRNGADHNGEDGRYVETLIREYLKRYLPKDLEVLTGFILRPAVKTGLKNKCRQDQQDMHSTQLDIIVYDSAKYPIFQRFGKSVIVPPEGVVGIISVKKHLHDTDVTHELSVLKKAATLCKCENDKNVNIRGPFLALVAMDSFEKKEKCTEDWIFAKMQQEYKSEEDYFDDLIGYIGALSKWSIFKKRPKTGAKAEYIFFDHTDEEQHIGFQFLLTGLLSVYYDETRNFISRPGFTAFPSYRNCNKKLGVIKTKGIR
;
A
#
# COMPACT_ATOMS: atom_id res chain seq x y z
N MET A 1 -1.53 -5.37 -30.33
CA MET A 1 -0.30 -5.41 -29.49
C MET A 1 -0.71 -5.91 -28.11
N ASP A 2 -0.19 -7.02 -27.66
CA ASP A 2 -0.76 -7.79 -26.53
C ASP A 2 -0.14 -7.46 -25.14
N GLY A 3 0.71 -6.47 -25.05
CA GLY A 3 1.40 -6.09 -23.81
C GLY A 3 2.44 -7.13 -23.32
N LYS A 4 2.75 -8.15 -24.09
CA LYS A 4 3.66 -9.25 -23.72
C LYS A 4 5.03 -8.73 -23.26
N ARG A 5 5.64 -7.82 -24.02
CA ARG A 5 6.96 -7.25 -23.69
C ARG A 5 6.97 -6.51 -22.35
N ILE A 6 5.89 -5.80 -22.04
CA ILE A 6 5.79 -5.04 -20.78
C ILE A 6 5.61 -6.01 -19.60
N ARG A 7 4.81 -7.07 -19.75
CA ARG A 7 4.66 -8.10 -18.72
C ARG A 7 5.97 -8.83 -18.47
N GLU A 8 6.66 -9.24 -19.53
CA GLU A 8 7.98 -9.88 -19.46
C GLU A 8 9.00 -9.00 -18.75
N TYR A 9 9.06 -7.71 -19.10
CA TYR A 9 9.90 -6.73 -18.42
C TYR A 9 9.60 -6.69 -16.90
N TRP A 10 8.34 -6.56 -16.52
CA TRP A 10 7.96 -6.52 -15.10
C TRP A 10 8.21 -7.84 -14.36
N SER A 11 8.05 -8.99 -15.03
CA SER A 11 8.37 -10.29 -14.44
C SER A 11 9.87 -10.42 -14.18
N ASN A 12 10.71 -9.99 -15.11
CA ASN A 12 12.16 -9.99 -14.95
C ASN A 12 12.61 -9.03 -13.84
N GLU A 13 12.01 -7.85 -13.73
CA GLU A 13 12.28 -6.90 -12.66
C GLU A 13 11.89 -7.47 -11.29
N MET A 14 10.75 -8.15 -11.19
CA MET A 14 10.34 -8.80 -9.96
C MET A 14 11.27 -9.95 -9.59
N GLN A 15 11.68 -10.77 -10.56
CA GLN A 15 12.64 -11.84 -10.33
C GLN A 15 13.97 -11.29 -9.83
N ALA A 16 14.47 -10.20 -10.41
CA ALA A 16 15.70 -9.55 -9.95
C ALA A 16 15.61 -9.04 -8.50
N LEU A 17 14.46 -8.50 -8.09
CA LEU A 17 14.20 -8.10 -6.71
C LEU A 17 14.25 -9.31 -5.76
N LEU A 18 13.60 -10.42 -6.12
CA LEU A 18 13.56 -11.64 -5.33
C LEU A 18 14.97 -12.27 -5.21
N ASP A 19 15.74 -12.27 -6.30
CA ASP A 19 17.09 -12.81 -6.30
C ASP A 19 18.04 -11.94 -5.47
N THR A 20 17.89 -10.61 -5.49
CA THR A 20 18.61 -9.71 -4.60
C THR A 20 18.32 -10.01 -3.12
N TYR A 21 17.07 -10.28 -2.80
CA TYR A 21 16.69 -10.68 -1.44
C TYR A 21 17.30 -12.03 -1.03
N LYS A 22 17.28 -13.03 -1.92
CA LYS A 22 17.92 -14.33 -1.67
C LYS A 22 19.41 -14.21 -1.44
N GLN A 23 20.12 -13.35 -2.18
CA GLN A 23 21.56 -13.11 -2.00
C GLN A 23 21.88 -12.61 -0.59
N PHE A 24 21.05 -11.74 -0.03
CA PHE A 24 21.22 -11.30 1.36
C PHE A 24 21.11 -12.46 2.36
N GLN A 25 20.15 -13.37 2.14
CA GLN A 25 19.98 -14.56 2.98
C GLN A 25 21.17 -15.52 2.88
N VAL A 26 21.81 -15.62 1.72
CA VAL A 26 23.01 -16.42 1.51
C VAL A 26 24.21 -15.86 2.28
N LEU A 27 24.34 -14.52 2.32
CA LEU A 27 25.46 -13.87 3.00
C LEU A 27 25.36 -13.91 4.54
N ILE A 28 24.13 -13.90 5.06
CA ILE A 28 23.87 -13.87 6.52
C ILE A 28 22.82 -14.95 6.85
N PRO A 29 23.16 -16.23 6.70
CA PRO A 29 22.19 -17.31 6.89
C PRO A 29 21.86 -17.52 8.36
N ALA A 30 20.60 -17.73 8.67
CA ALA A 30 20.19 -18.15 10.01
C ALA A 30 20.57 -19.62 10.27
N LYS A 31 21.11 -19.92 11.44
CA LYS A 31 21.62 -21.26 11.76
C LYS A 31 20.56 -22.36 11.86
N ASN A 32 19.32 -22.02 12.23
CA ASN A 32 18.26 -23.00 12.54
C ASN A 32 16.91 -22.69 11.89
N ARG A 33 16.86 -21.81 10.88
CA ARG A 33 15.62 -21.40 10.22
C ARG A 33 15.91 -20.86 8.82
N ASN A 34 14.88 -20.75 7.98
CA ASN A 34 14.98 -20.04 6.72
C ASN A 34 15.08 -18.51 6.96
N GLY A 35 15.99 -17.85 6.24
CA GLY A 35 16.21 -16.42 6.30
C GLY A 35 17.54 -16.01 6.94
N ALA A 36 17.69 -14.72 7.25
CA ALA A 36 18.90 -14.17 7.86
C ALA A 36 18.93 -14.34 9.38
N ASP A 37 20.13 -14.34 9.97
CA ASP A 37 20.35 -14.61 11.40
C ASP A 37 19.73 -13.53 12.32
N HIS A 38 19.67 -12.29 11.87
CA HIS A 38 19.10 -11.17 12.61
C HIS A 38 17.72 -10.75 12.05
N ASN A 39 16.62 -11.16 12.70
CA ASN A 39 15.26 -10.87 12.24
C ASN A 39 14.98 -9.38 12.03
N GLY A 40 15.47 -8.51 12.92
CA GLY A 40 15.25 -7.08 12.80
C GLY A 40 15.95 -6.46 11.59
N GLU A 41 17.19 -6.89 11.30
CA GLU A 41 17.95 -6.39 10.14
C GLU A 41 17.41 -6.96 8.84
N ASP A 42 16.94 -8.21 8.82
CA ASP A 42 16.30 -8.83 7.67
C ASP A 42 14.99 -8.10 7.31
N GLY A 43 14.16 -7.73 8.30
CA GLY A 43 12.99 -6.90 8.11
C GLY A 43 13.31 -5.53 7.51
N ARG A 44 14.30 -4.82 8.08
CA ARG A 44 14.77 -3.53 7.57
C ARG A 44 15.34 -3.62 6.15
N TYR A 45 15.98 -4.74 5.82
CA TYR A 45 16.49 -4.97 4.48
C TYR A 45 15.34 -5.10 3.47
N VAL A 46 14.31 -5.87 3.80
CA VAL A 46 13.11 -6.03 2.97
C VAL A 46 12.41 -4.68 2.76
N GLU A 47 12.20 -3.90 3.82
CA GLU A 47 11.63 -2.54 3.72
C GLU A 47 12.47 -1.65 2.79
N THR A 48 13.80 -1.69 2.95
CA THR A 48 14.72 -0.90 2.13
C THR A 48 14.66 -1.34 0.68
N LEU A 49 14.65 -2.64 0.41
CA LEU A 49 14.59 -3.20 -0.93
C LEU A 49 13.31 -2.78 -1.67
N ILE A 50 12.15 -2.91 -1.03
CA ILE A 50 10.87 -2.50 -1.60
C ILE A 50 10.83 -0.99 -1.82
N ARG A 51 11.35 -0.19 -0.87
CA ARG A 51 11.42 1.27 -0.99
C ARG A 51 12.27 1.72 -2.17
N GLU A 52 13.48 1.17 -2.32
CA GLU A 52 14.37 1.50 -3.44
C GLU A 52 13.78 1.07 -4.78
N TYR A 53 13.05 -0.03 -4.79
CA TYR A 53 12.36 -0.51 -5.98
C TYR A 53 11.22 0.42 -6.38
N LEU A 54 10.40 0.86 -5.43
CA LEU A 54 9.33 1.83 -5.68
C LEU A 54 9.87 3.17 -6.22
N LYS A 55 10.99 3.66 -5.71
CA LYS A 55 11.63 4.90 -6.17
C LYS A 55 11.98 4.89 -7.67
N ARG A 56 12.25 3.73 -8.25
CA ARG A 56 12.59 3.63 -9.68
C ARG A 56 11.40 3.92 -10.58
N TYR A 57 10.19 3.62 -10.14
CA TYR A 57 8.99 3.62 -10.97
C TYR A 57 7.96 4.69 -10.61
N LEU A 58 8.10 5.28 -9.46
CA LEU A 58 7.25 6.41 -9.06
C LEU A 58 7.74 7.71 -9.70
N PRO A 59 6.82 8.67 -9.98
CA PRO A 59 7.20 10.03 -10.39
C PRO A 59 8.19 10.66 -9.41
N LYS A 60 9.09 11.50 -9.92
CA LYS A 60 10.12 12.18 -9.10
C LYS A 60 9.54 13.11 -8.04
N ASP A 61 8.32 13.57 -8.23
CA ASP A 61 7.58 14.38 -7.27
C ASP A 61 7.20 13.60 -5.99
N LEU A 62 7.27 12.26 -6.06
CA LEU A 62 6.97 11.39 -4.95
C LEU A 62 8.25 10.90 -4.27
N GLU A 63 8.37 11.20 -2.99
CA GLU A 63 9.37 10.58 -2.13
C GLU A 63 8.82 9.32 -1.47
N VAL A 64 9.69 8.31 -1.33
CA VAL A 64 9.39 7.07 -0.60
C VAL A 64 10.14 7.11 0.72
N LEU A 65 9.40 7.33 1.79
CA LEU A 65 9.88 7.71 3.11
C LEU A 65 9.51 6.64 4.15
N THR A 66 10.09 6.74 5.35
CA THR A 66 9.65 6.02 6.55
C THR A 66 9.47 7.00 7.70
N GLY A 67 8.52 6.77 8.61
CA GLY A 67 8.31 7.69 9.74
C GLY A 67 6.86 7.81 10.17
N PHE A 68 6.41 9.03 10.38
CA PHE A 68 5.14 9.31 11.04
C PHE A 68 4.30 10.31 10.25
N ILE A 69 2.99 10.16 10.32
CA ILE A 69 2.02 11.16 9.87
C ILE A 69 1.57 11.94 11.09
N LEU A 70 1.69 13.26 11.05
CA LEU A 70 1.18 14.18 12.09
C LEU A 70 0.04 15.00 11.52
N ARG A 71 -1.14 14.87 12.11
CA ARG A 71 -2.31 15.69 11.82
C ARG A 71 -2.52 16.69 12.93
N PRO A 72 -2.20 17.97 12.72
CA PRO A 72 -2.41 19.00 13.73
C PRO A 72 -3.91 19.32 13.89
N ALA A 73 -4.31 19.71 15.09
CA ALA A 73 -5.66 20.16 15.39
C ALA A 73 -6.00 21.48 14.66
N VAL A 74 -4.98 22.28 14.37
CA VAL A 74 -5.13 23.57 13.68
C VAL A 74 -4.90 23.38 12.18
N LYS A 75 -5.90 23.73 11.38
CA LYS A 75 -5.74 23.88 9.92
C LYS A 75 -5.47 25.34 9.62
N THR A 76 -4.24 25.67 9.22
CA THR A 76 -3.89 26.97 8.67
C THR A 76 -4.38 27.08 7.23
N GLY A 77 -5.03 28.17 6.86
CA GLY A 77 -5.60 28.42 5.54
C GLY A 77 -6.95 29.06 5.62
N LEU A 78 -7.63 29.23 4.51
CA LEU A 78 -8.86 30.00 4.34
C LEU A 78 -9.79 29.99 5.57
N LYS A 79 -10.03 31.19 6.13
CA LYS A 79 -11.03 31.49 7.17
C LYS A 79 -10.77 30.97 8.58
N ASN A 80 -9.53 30.85 9.04
CA ASN A 80 -9.21 30.55 10.46
C ASN A 80 -10.07 29.41 11.07
N LYS A 81 -10.38 28.38 10.28
CA LYS A 81 -11.11 27.23 10.79
C LYS A 81 -10.18 26.42 11.68
N CYS A 82 -10.20 26.71 12.98
CA CYS A 82 -9.76 25.73 13.96
C CYS A 82 -10.63 24.47 13.78
N ARG A 83 -10.03 23.32 13.83
CA ARG A 83 -10.76 22.07 14.03
C ARG A 83 -11.17 22.03 15.49
N GLN A 84 -12.24 22.78 15.84
CA GLN A 84 -12.81 22.76 17.19
C GLN A 84 -13.09 21.31 17.54
N ASP A 85 -12.77 20.91 18.74
CA ASP A 85 -12.93 19.56 19.30
C ASP A 85 -11.96 18.48 18.75
N GLN A 86 -10.91 18.85 18.01
CA GLN A 86 -9.87 17.91 17.57
C GLN A 86 -8.55 18.18 18.29
N GLN A 87 -7.90 17.11 18.70
CA GLN A 87 -6.54 17.12 19.24
C GLN A 87 -5.52 16.83 18.13
N ASP A 88 -4.28 17.21 18.36
CA ASP A 88 -3.18 16.75 17.53
C ASP A 88 -3.11 15.23 17.57
N MET A 89 -3.02 14.61 16.41
CA MET A 89 -2.99 13.17 16.28
C MET A 89 -1.81 12.73 15.40
N HIS A 90 -1.20 11.61 15.73
CA HIS A 90 -0.13 11.06 14.94
C HIS A 90 -0.31 9.54 14.73
N SER A 91 0.31 9.01 13.69
CA SER A 91 0.40 7.57 13.45
C SER A 91 1.45 6.92 14.36
N THR A 92 1.42 5.59 14.46
CA THR A 92 2.62 4.81 14.80
C THR A 92 3.67 5.00 13.71
N GLN A 93 4.88 4.49 13.91
CA GLN A 93 5.89 4.45 12.86
C GLN A 93 5.37 3.59 11.71
N LEU A 94 5.48 4.11 10.49
CA LEU A 94 5.06 3.47 9.25
C LEU A 94 6.31 3.07 8.45
N ASP A 95 6.29 1.86 7.91
CA ASP A 95 7.42 1.28 7.19
C ASP A 95 7.70 2.07 5.90
N ILE A 96 6.64 2.34 5.11
CA ILE A 96 6.75 3.14 3.88
C ILE A 96 5.59 4.13 3.79
N ILE A 97 5.95 5.39 3.57
CA ILE A 97 5.05 6.50 3.23
C ILE A 97 5.44 6.99 1.84
N VAL A 98 4.53 6.89 0.88
CA VAL A 98 4.68 7.54 -0.44
C VAL A 98 4.09 8.94 -0.33
N TYR A 99 4.91 9.96 -0.54
CA TYR A 99 4.61 11.35 -0.21
C TYR A 99 4.88 12.29 -1.38
N ASP A 100 3.91 13.15 -1.70
CA ASP A 100 4.04 14.21 -2.71
C ASP A 100 4.81 15.40 -2.12
N SER A 101 6.14 15.33 -2.19
CA SER A 101 7.04 16.36 -1.66
C SER A 101 7.20 17.56 -2.59
N ALA A 102 6.76 17.47 -3.83
CA ALA A 102 6.75 18.61 -4.75
C ALA A 102 5.66 19.62 -4.38
N LYS A 103 4.53 19.17 -3.80
CA LYS A 103 3.42 20.05 -3.43
C LYS A 103 3.32 20.33 -1.94
N TYR A 104 3.80 19.42 -1.09
CA TYR A 104 3.64 19.51 0.35
C TYR A 104 4.99 19.42 1.05
N PRO A 105 5.29 20.34 1.98
CA PRO A 105 6.53 20.31 2.72
C PRO A 105 6.56 19.12 3.68
N ILE A 106 7.74 18.57 3.90
CA ILE A 106 7.98 17.63 4.99
C ILE A 106 8.12 18.44 6.27
N PHE A 107 7.36 18.12 7.31
CA PHE A 107 7.36 18.86 8.57
C PHE A 107 8.74 18.79 9.25
N GLN A 108 9.31 17.57 9.34
CA GLN A 108 10.64 17.39 9.91
C GLN A 108 11.31 16.14 9.36
N ARG A 109 12.64 16.19 9.20
CA ARG A 109 13.51 15.04 8.90
C ARG A 109 14.44 14.80 10.08
N PHE A 110 14.57 13.55 10.52
CA PHE A 110 15.50 13.15 11.57
C PHE A 110 16.08 11.77 11.26
N GLY A 111 17.38 11.73 11.00
CA GLY A 111 18.05 10.51 10.55
C GLY A 111 17.40 9.96 9.27
N LYS A 112 16.92 8.71 9.32
CA LYS A 112 16.23 8.03 8.21
C LYS A 112 14.71 8.21 8.26
N SER A 113 14.18 8.79 9.32
CA SER A 113 12.74 8.95 9.54
C SER A 113 12.28 10.40 9.30
N VAL A 114 10.99 10.53 9.01
CA VAL A 114 10.35 11.83 8.78
C VAL A 114 9.07 11.97 9.60
N ILE A 115 8.65 13.22 9.80
CA ILE A 115 7.28 13.56 10.18
C ILE A 115 6.68 14.33 9.01
N VAL A 116 5.54 13.86 8.50
CA VAL A 116 4.86 14.46 7.36
C VAL A 116 3.42 14.86 7.69
N PRO A 117 2.92 15.97 7.14
CA PRO A 117 1.51 16.29 7.18
C PRO A 117 0.69 15.32 6.29
N PRO A 118 -0.58 15.06 6.62
CA PRO A 118 -1.40 14.04 5.97
C PRO A 118 -1.78 14.38 4.52
N GLU A 119 -1.81 15.66 4.17
CA GLU A 119 -2.27 16.13 2.85
C GLU A 119 -1.43 15.58 1.69
N GLY A 120 -0.13 15.45 1.89
CA GLY A 120 0.82 14.95 0.88
C GLY A 120 0.92 13.43 0.79
N VAL A 121 0.24 12.67 1.66
CA VAL A 121 0.34 11.21 1.69
C VAL A 121 -0.45 10.59 0.54
N VAL A 122 0.25 9.93 -0.37
CA VAL A 122 -0.31 9.23 -1.54
C VAL A 122 -0.50 7.75 -1.26
N GLY A 123 0.37 7.15 -0.46
CA GLY A 123 0.27 5.76 -0.10
C GLY A 123 0.95 5.43 1.23
N ILE A 124 0.45 4.38 1.88
CA ILE A 124 0.98 3.83 3.12
C ILE A 124 1.12 2.34 2.93
N ILE A 125 2.33 1.82 3.12
CA ILE A 125 2.62 0.41 2.90
C ILE A 125 3.26 -0.16 4.15
N SER A 126 2.65 -1.18 4.72
CA SER A 126 3.29 -2.03 5.72
C SER A 126 4.02 -3.17 5.03
N VAL A 127 5.22 -3.46 5.49
CA VAL A 127 6.11 -4.45 4.88
C VAL A 127 6.42 -5.56 5.86
N LYS A 128 6.31 -6.79 5.39
CA LYS A 128 6.69 -7.99 6.15
C LYS A 128 7.62 -8.86 5.31
N LYS A 129 8.49 -9.58 5.99
CA LYS A 129 9.28 -10.61 5.35
C LYS A 129 8.38 -11.78 4.93
N HIS A 130 7.66 -12.32 5.91
CA HIS A 130 6.61 -13.33 5.77
C HIS A 130 5.36 -12.79 6.41
N LEU A 131 4.21 -13.11 5.87
CA LEU A 131 2.93 -12.68 6.41
C LEU A 131 2.39 -13.74 7.36
N HIS A 132 2.19 -13.40 8.63
CA HIS A 132 1.56 -14.24 9.64
C HIS A 132 0.12 -13.79 9.91
N ASP A 133 -0.69 -14.67 10.51
CA ASP A 133 -2.09 -14.38 10.85
C ASP A 133 -2.25 -13.19 11.80
N THR A 134 -1.34 -13.08 12.78
CA THR A 134 -1.29 -11.94 13.71
C THR A 134 -0.97 -10.63 13.00
N ASP A 135 -0.07 -10.68 12.00
CA ASP A 135 0.32 -9.50 11.22
C ASP A 135 -0.88 -8.94 10.44
N VAL A 136 -1.66 -9.79 9.75
CA VAL A 136 -2.81 -9.33 8.98
C VAL A 136 -3.78 -8.52 9.85
N THR A 137 -4.17 -9.06 11.00
CA THR A 137 -5.13 -8.37 11.88
C THR A 137 -4.58 -7.06 12.44
N HIS A 138 -3.30 -7.07 12.86
CA HIS A 138 -2.64 -5.88 13.40
C HIS A 138 -2.49 -4.79 12.34
N GLU A 139 -1.95 -5.12 11.18
CA GLU A 139 -1.64 -4.15 10.13
C GLU A 139 -2.89 -3.57 9.48
N LEU A 140 -3.98 -4.33 9.35
CA LEU A 140 -5.27 -3.79 8.91
C LEU A 140 -5.72 -2.64 9.81
N SER A 141 -5.63 -2.81 11.13
CA SER A 141 -6.01 -1.78 12.10
C SER A 141 -5.07 -0.57 12.06
N VAL A 142 -3.74 -0.79 11.96
CA VAL A 142 -2.74 0.29 11.86
C VAL A 142 -2.95 1.11 10.60
N LEU A 143 -3.09 0.45 9.45
CA LEU A 143 -3.31 1.12 8.16
C LEU A 143 -4.64 1.90 8.13
N LYS A 144 -5.71 1.35 8.68
CA LYS A 144 -7.00 2.04 8.80
C LYS A 144 -6.88 3.30 9.66
N LYS A 145 -6.22 3.22 10.82
CA LYS A 145 -5.97 4.38 11.68
C LYS A 145 -5.17 5.46 10.96
N ALA A 146 -4.10 5.07 10.26
CA ALA A 146 -3.27 5.99 9.48
C ALA A 146 -4.08 6.66 8.33
N ALA A 147 -4.94 5.90 7.63
CA ALA A 147 -5.83 6.45 6.61
C ALA A 147 -6.82 7.48 7.18
N THR A 148 -7.30 7.26 8.41
CA THR A 148 -8.20 8.19 9.09
C THR A 148 -7.52 9.54 9.37
N LEU A 149 -6.20 9.56 9.62
CA LEU A 149 -5.44 10.80 9.75
C LEU A 149 -5.38 11.57 8.42
N CYS A 150 -5.41 10.87 7.29
CA CYS A 150 -5.31 11.46 5.95
C CYS A 150 -6.65 11.95 5.37
N LYS A 151 -7.70 12.04 6.18
CA LYS A 151 -8.99 12.63 5.77
C LYS A 151 -8.88 14.13 5.62
N CYS A 152 -8.74 14.60 4.38
CA CYS A 152 -8.54 16.02 4.05
C CYS A 152 -9.57 16.50 3.03
N GLU A 153 -9.90 17.78 3.11
CA GLU A 153 -10.73 18.48 2.15
C GLU A 153 -9.90 19.59 1.50
N ASN A 154 -10.16 19.87 0.24
CA ASN A 154 -9.58 21.01 -0.45
C ASN A 154 -10.30 22.32 -0.08
N ASP A 155 -9.85 23.44 -0.64
CA ASP A 155 -10.40 24.77 -0.37
C ASP A 155 -11.87 24.93 -0.80
N LYS A 156 -12.38 24.06 -1.67
CA LYS A 156 -13.77 24.00 -2.11
C LYS A 156 -14.64 23.06 -1.27
N ASN A 157 -14.13 22.55 -0.14
CA ASN A 157 -14.74 21.54 0.72
C ASN A 157 -15.00 20.21 -0.01
N VAL A 158 -14.22 19.90 -1.05
CA VAL A 158 -14.26 18.61 -1.72
C VAL A 158 -13.25 17.70 -1.04
N ASN A 159 -13.68 16.50 -0.71
CA ASN A 159 -12.80 15.49 -0.14
C ASN A 159 -11.67 15.14 -1.12
N ILE A 160 -10.44 15.20 -0.64
CA ILE A 160 -9.27 14.73 -1.38
C ILE A 160 -9.23 13.21 -1.24
N ARG A 161 -8.99 12.54 -2.34
CA ARG A 161 -8.81 11.08 -2.35
C ARG A 161 -7.76 10.65 -1.33
N GLY A 162 -8.13 9.69 -0.46
CA GLY A 162 -7.26 9.13 0.58
C GLY A 162 -6.08 8.33 0.02
N PRO A 163 -5.08 8.00 0.86
CA PRO A 163 -3.91 7.26 0.43
C PRO A 163 -4.25 5.83 0.01
N PHE A 164 -3.45 5.27 -0.87
CA PHE A 164 -3.49 3.84 -1.17
C PHE A 164 -2.86 3.06 0.00
N LEU A 165 -3.58 2.07 0.53
CA LEU A 165 -3.13 1.26 1.65
C LEU A 165 -2.70 -0.11 1.16
N ALA A 166 -1.53 -0.59 1.60
CA ALA A 166 -1.04 -1.89 1.21
C ALA A 166 -0.33 -2.62 2.36
N LEU A 167 -0.48 -3.94 2.39
CA LEU A 167 0.28 -4.87 3.20
C LEU A 167 1.04 -5.80 2.26
N VAL A 168 2.36 -5.69 2.26
CA VAL A 168 3.26 -6.37 1.32
C VAL A 168 4.17 -7.32 2.07
N ALA A 169 4.25 -8.56 1.62
CA ALA A 169 5.27 -9.50 2.07
C ALA A 169 6.17 -9.90 0.91
N MET A 170 7.44 -10.23 1.21
CA MET A 170 8.35 -10.77 0.19
C MET A 170 7.96 -12.18 -0.20
N ASP A 171 7.59 -13.01 0.78
CA ASP A 171 7.22 -14.39 0.57
C ASP A 171 5.89 -14.73 1.27
N SER A 172 5.32 -15.85 0.87
CA SER A 172 4.08 -16.36 1.44
C SER A 172 4.28 -16.92 2.85
N PHE A 173 3.18 -17.15 3.53
CA PHE A 173 3.14 -17.82 4.83
C PHE A 173 4.05 -19.04 4.89
N GLU A 174 4.87 -19.14 5.95
CA GLU A 174 5.36 -20.44 6.36
C GLU A 174 4.15 -21.26 6.80
N LYS A 175 3.93 -22.36 6.05
CA LYS A 175 2.92 -23.41 6.25
C LYS A 175 2.22 -23.40 7.62
N LYS A 176 1.21 -22.58 7.78
CA LYS A 176 0.12 -22.85 8.72
C LYS A 176 -1.16 -22.84 7.90
N GLU A 177 -1.81 -23.96 7.88
CA GLU A 177 -3.02 -24.31 7.08
C GLU A 177 -4.23 -23.35 7.25
N LYS A 178 -4.10 -22.29 8.03
CA LYS A 178 -5.20 -21.40 8.43
C LYS A 178 -5.27 -20.07 7.68
N CYS A 179 -4.20 -19.62 7.07
CA CYS A 179 -4.19 -18.29 6.42
C CYS A 179 -4.47 -18.38 4.92
N THR A 180 -5.68 -18.77 4.57
CA THR A 180 -6.16 -18.75 3.19
C THR A 180 -6.61 -17.34 2.79
N GLU A 181 -6.76 -17.12 1.48
CA GLU A 181 -7.33 -15.87 0.95
C GLU A 181 -8.73 -15.56 1.52
N ASP A 182 -9.54 -16.58 1.80
CA ASP A 182 -10.86 -16.44 2.42
C ASP A 182 -10.75 -15.97 3.88
N TRP A 183 -9.79 -16.52 4.62
CA TRP A 183 -9.52 -16.10 5.99
C TRP A 183 -9.07 -14.62 6.03
N ILE A 184 -8.16 -14.22 5.13
CA ILE A 184 -7.72 -12.83 5.03
C ILE A 184 -8.92 -11.92 4.74
N PHE A 185 -9.76 -12.31 3.78
CA PHE A 185 -10.95 -11.54 3.44
C PHE A 185 -11.94 -11.45 4.60
N ALA A 186 -12.14 -12.52 5.37
CA ALA A 186 -12.96 -12.51 6.59
C ALA A 186 -12.40 -11.53 7.64
N LYS A 187 -11.06 -11.43 7.80
CA LYS A 187 -10.43 -10.44 8.68
C LYS A 187 -10.64 -9.01 8.18
N MET A 188 -10.56 -8.79 6.89
CA MET A 188 -10.88 -7.49 6.30
C MET A 188 -12.35 -7.11 6.56
N GLN A 189 -13.28 -8.04 6.39
CA GLN A 189 -14.70 -7.80 6.70
C GLN A 189 -14.93 -7.50 8.19
N GLN A 190 -14.13 -8.11 9.08
CA GLN A 190 -14.19 -7.82 10.52
C GLN A 190 -13.69 -6.42 10.85
N GLU A 191 -12.61 -5.96 10.24
CA GLU A 191 -12.02 -4.63 10.46
C GLU A 191 -12.91 -3.52 9.89
N TYR A 192 -13.49 -3.73 8.70
CA TYR A 192 -14.32 -2.75 7.98
C TYR A 192 -15.81 -3.00 8.14
N LYS A 193 -16.24 -3.33 9.36
CA LYS A 193 -17.67 -3.64 9.67
C LYS A 193 -18.59 -2.43 9.59
N SER A 194 -18.08 -1.22 9.86
CA SER A 194 -18.88 -0.02 9.80
C SER A 194 -19.05 0.39 8.34
N GLU A 195 -20.28 0.39 7.84
CA GLU A 195 -20.60 0.94 6.49
C GLU A 195 -20.26 2.45 6.37
N GLU A 196 -19.59 3.01 7.38
CA GLU A 196 -19.15 4.41 7.43
C GLU A 196 -17.78 4.65 6.77
N ASP A 197 -17.02 3.57 6.50
CA ASP A 197 -15.74 3.68 5.82
C ASP A 197 -15.94 4.02 4.34
N TYR A 198 -15.15 4.97 3.83
CA TYR A 198 -15.12 5.24 2.40
C TYR A 198 -14.28 4.20 1.65
N PHE A 199 -14.47 4.12 0.34
CA PHE A 199 -13.67 3.22 -0.50
C PHE A 199 -12.16 3.36 -0.29
N ASP A 200 -11.67 4.59 -0.11
CA ASP A 200 -10.25 4.87 0.08
C ASP A 200 -9.74 4.56 1.48
N ASP A 201 -10.62 4.37 2.46
CA ASP A 201 -10.24 3.97 3.82
C ASP A 201 -9.92 2.47 3.92
N LEU A 202 -10.36 1.68 2.94
CA LEU A 202 -10.14 0.25 2.89
C LEU A 202 -8.80 -0.09 2.27
N ILE A 203 -8.15 -1.13 2.78
CA ILE A 203 -6.90 -1.62 2.23
C ILE A 203 -7.04 -1.92 0.73
N GLY A 204 -6.07 -1.47 -0.07
CA GLY A 204 -6.08 -1.59 -1.52
C GLY A 204 -5.38 -2.84 -2.03
N TYR A 205 -4.38 -3.32 -1.27
CA TYR A 205 -3.55 -4.46 -1.66
C TYR A 205 -3.08 -5.25 -0.43
N ILE A 206 -3.18 -6.57 -0.50
CA ILE A 206 -2.50 -7.50 0.41
C ILE A 206 -1.86 -8.58 -0.46
N GLY A 207 -0.58 -8.88 -0.25
CA GLY A 207 0.02 -9.95 -1.04
C GLY A 207 1.44 -10.30 -0.66
N ALA A 208 1.82 -11.51 -1.04
CA ALA A 208 3.19 -11.95 -1.17
C ALA A 208 3.64 -11.68 -2.61
N LEU A 209 4.63 -10.80 -2.79
CA LEU A 209 5.00 -10.28 -4.12
C LEU A 209 5.30 -11.38 -5.14
N SER A 210 5.89 -12.50 -4.69
CA SER A 210 6.27 -13.60 -5.55
C SER A 210 5.17 -14.61 -5.83
N LYS A 211 4.07 -14.63 -5.04
CA LYS A 211 3.18 -15.78 -5.02
C LYS A 211 1.71 -15.49 -5.26
N TRP A 212 1.17 -14.47 -4.62
CA TRP A 212 -0.24 -14.16 -4.70
C TRP A 212 -0.56 -12.71 -4.36
N SER A 213 -1.72 -12.24 -4.82
CA SER A 213 -2.22 -10.89 -4.54
C SER A 213 -3.73 -10.87 -4.31
N ILE A 214 -4.15 -10.14 -3.30
CA ILE A 214 -5.53 -9.68 -3.12
C ILE A 214 -5.55 -8.20 -3.46
N PHE A 215 -6.41 -7.80 -4.39
CA PHE A 215 -6.50 -6.44 -4.87
C PHE A 215 -7.94 -5.91 -4.77
N LYS A 216 -8.07 -4.66 -4.31
CA LYS A 216 -9.31 -3.92 -4.24
C LYS A 216 -9.67 -3.35 -5.61
N LYS A 217 -10.84 -3.72 -6.11
CA LYS A 217 -11.39 -3.23 -7.37
C LYS A 217 -12.58 -2.32 -7.10
N ARG A 218 -12.62 -1.21 -7.80
CA ARG A 218 -13.79 -0.33 -7.80
C ARG A 218 -14.86 -0.94 -8.69
N PRO A 219 -16.05 -1.26 -8.17
CA PRO A 219 -17.14 -1.70 -9.01
C PRO A 219 -17.66 -0.54 -9.88
N LYS A 220 -18.29 -0.87 -10.99
CA LYS A 220 -18.86 0.13 -11.88
C LYS A 220 -20.00 0.94 -11.22
N THR A 221 -20.72 0.35 -10.29
CA THR A 221 -21.86 0.95 -9.61
C THR A 221 -21.88 0.61 -8.13
N GLY A 222 -22.39 1.53 -7.31
CA GLY A 222 -22.65 1.34 -5.89
C GLY A 222 -21.50 1.67 -4.94
N ALA A 223 -21.87 1.87 -3.69
CA ALA A 223 -20.95 2.18 -2.57
C ALA A 223 -20.36 0.89 -2.00
N LYS A 224 -19.40 0.30 -2.69
CA LYS A 224 -18.78 -0.96 -2.29
C LYS A 224 -17.38 -1.10 -2.85
N ALA A 225 -16.57 -1.99 -2.24
CA ALA A 225 -15.27 -2.42 -2.72
C ALA A 225 -15.33 -3.92 -3.03
N GLU A 226 -14.98 -4.31 -4.24
CA GLU A 226 -14.87 -5.71 -4.65
C GLU A 226 -13.40 -6.16 -4.47
N TYR A 227 -13.20 -7.35 -3.90
CA TYR A 227 -11.88 -7.93 -3.72
C TYR A 227 -11.70 -9.18 -4.58
N ILE A 228 -10.57 -9.21 -5.28
CA ILE A 228 -10.20 -10.29 -6.20
C ILE A 228 -8.84 -10.85 -5.79
N PHE A 229 -8.68 -12.15 -5.98
CA PHE A 229 -7.47 -12.90 -5.68
C PHE A 229 -6.80 -13.38 -6.96
N PHE A 230 -5.48 -13.26 -6.99
CA PHE A 230 -4.61 -13.81 -8.01
C PHE A 230 -3.56 -14.69 -7.34
N ASP A 231 -3.49 -15.93 -7.78
CA ASP A 231 -2.37 -16.81 -7.53
C ASP A 231 -1.37 -16.64 -8.68
N HIS A 232 -0.14 -16.26 -8.37
CA HIS A 232 0.85 -15.93 -9.40
C HIS A 232 1.46 -17.21 -9.96
N THR A 233 1.46 -17.34 -11.26
CA THR A 233 2.29 -18.34 -11.96
C THR A 233 3.72 -17.79 -12.12
N ASP A 234 4.67 -18.66 -12.46
CA ASP A 234 6.07 -18.26 -12.68
C ASP A 234 6.22 -17.20 -13.79
N GLU A 235 5.29 -17.17 -14.75
CA GLU A 235 5.26 -16.17 -15.83
C GLU A 235 4.56 -14.86 -15.43
N GLU A 236 3.89 -14.83 -14.28
CA GLU A 236 3.04 -13.74 -13.84
C GLU A 236 3.49 -13.09 -12.52
N GLN A 237 4.75 -13.23 -12.15
CA GLN A 237 5.32 -12.63 -10.94
C GLN A 237 5.17 -11.10 -10.91
N HIS A 238 5.04 -10.47 -12.08
CA HIS A 238 4.80 -9.03 -12.21
C HIS A 238 3.51 -8.55 -11.56
N ILE A 239 2.49 -9.42 -11.40
CA ILE A 239 1.14 -9.02 -10.96
C ILE A 239 1.18 -8.32 -9.61
N GLY A 240 1.92 -8.85 -8.63
CA GLY A 240 1.99 -8.27 -7.30
C GLY A 240 2.46 -6.83 -7.30
N PHE A 241 3.61 -6.59 -7.92
CA PHE A 241 4.17 -5.24 -7.99
C PHE A 241 3.35 -4.31 -8.88
N GLN A 242 2.82 -4.82 -9.98
CA GLN A 242 1.95 -4.06 -10.87
C GLN A 242 0.70 -3.54 -10.15
N PHE A 243 0.05 -4.39 -9.33
CA PHE A 243 -1.10 -3.95 -8.56
C PHE A 243 -0.74 -2.91 -7.50
N LEU A 244 0.40 -3.08 -6.83
CA LEU A 244 0.91 -2.12 -5.88
C LEU A 244 1.17 -0.76 -6.53
N LEU A 245 1.94 -0.75 -7.63
CA LEU A 245 2.25 0.46 -8.39
C LEU A 245 0.98 1.10 -8.99
N THR A 246 0.08 0.28 -9.54
CA THR A 246 -1.20 0.71 -10.08
C THR A 246 -2.04 1.41 -9.01
N GLY A 247 -2.09 0.86 -7.81
CA GLY A 247 -2.82 1.44 -6.69
C GLY A 247 -2.27 2.81 -6.30
N LEU A 248 -0.97 2.92 -6.09
CA LEU A 248 -0.29 4.19 -5.76
C LEU A 248 -0.53 5.26 -6.83
N LEU A 249 -0.28 4.92 -8.09
CA LEU A 249 -0.44 5.87 -9.20
C LEU A 249 -1.91 6.22 -9.45
N SER A 250 -2.86 5.36 -9.09
CA SER A 250 -4.28 5.69 -9.18
C SER A 250 -4.68 6.79 -8.20
N VAL A 251 -4.00 6.91 -7.06
CA VAL A 251 -4.18 8.00 -6.10
C VAL A 251 -3.44 9.24 -6.55
N TYR A 252 -2.18 9.11 -6.97
CA TYR A 252 -1.37 10.25 -7.41
C TYR A 252 -2.01 10.97 -8.61
N TYR A 253 -2.50 10.23 -9.61
CA TYR A 253 -3.16 10.79 -10.80
C TYR A 253 -4.69 10.97 -10.64
N ASP A 254 -5.19 10.96 -9.43
CA ASP A 254 -6.60 11.28 -9.19
C ASP A 254 -6.86 12.78 -9.41
N GLU A 255 -7.98 13.12 -10.04
CA GLU A 255 -8.35 14.50 -10.35
C GLU A 255 -8.49 15.41 -9.11
N THR A 256 -8.76 14.84 -7.95
CA THR A 256 -8.77 15.59 -6.67
C THR A 256 -7.36 15.99 -6.21
N ARG A 257 -6.31 15.40 -6.77
CA ARG A 257 -4.89 15.64 -6.45
C ARG A 257 -4.10 16.22 -7.60
N ASN A 258 -4.31 15.70 -8.80
CA ASN A 258 -3.57 16.04 -10.00
C ASN A 258 -4.49 16.04 -11.23
N PHE A 259 -4.22 16.92 -12.20
CA PHE A 259 -4.93 16.99 -13.47
C PHE A 259 -4.18 16.32 -14.63
N ILE A 260 -3.19 15.45 -14.32
CA ILE A 260 -2.33 14.82 -15.33
C ILE A 260 -2.84 13.39 -15.59
N SER A 261 -2.90 13.00 -16.85
CA SER A 261 -3.31 11.65 -17.24
C SER A 261 -2.28 10.60 -16.82
N ARG A 262 -2.76 9.49 -16.30
CA ARG A 262 -1.93 8.37 -15.87
C ARG A 262 -1.25 7.67 -17.06
N PRO A 263 0.05 7.33 -16.97
CA PRO A 263 0.75 6.59 -18.00
C PRO A 263 0.18 5.20 -18.24
N GLY A 264 -0.04 4.84 -19.51
CA GLY A 264 -0.68 3.58 -19.89
C GLY A 264 0.08 2.31 -19.49
N PHE A 265 1.43 2.37 -19.42
CA PHE A 265 2.26 1.20 -19.09
C PHE A 265 2.05 0.66 -17.65
N THR A 266 1.49 1.48 -16.77
CA THR A 266 1.18 1.10 -15.38
C THR A 266 -0.25 0.61 -15.21
N ALA A 267 -1.07 0.65 -16.27
CA ALA A 267 -2.50 0.40 -16.21
C ALA A 267 -2.94 -0.82 -17.03
N PHE A 268 -2.02 -1.60 -17.60
CA PHE A 268 -2.41 -2.76 -18.38
C PHE A 268 -3.03 -3.83 -17.47
N PRO A 269 -4.14 -4.44 -17.88
CA PRO A 269 -4.80 -5.48 -17.10
C PRO A 269 -3.95 -6.75 -17.08
N SER A 270 -4.16 -7.59 -16.07
CA SER A 270 -3.70 -8.98 -16.12
C SER A 270 -4.23 -9.66 -17.38
N TYR A 271 -3.43 -10.54 -17.97
CA TYR A 271 -3.78 -11.27 -19.18
C TYR A 271 -4.93 -12.26 -18.99
N ARG A 272 -5.18 -12.65 -17.77
CA ARG A 272 -6.25 -13.59 -17.39
C ARG A 272 -7.21 -13.00 -16.37
N ASN A 273 -8.34 -13.65 -16.20
CA ASN A 273 -9.25 -13.38 -15.10
C ASN A 273 -8.61 -13.70 -13.75
N CYS A 274 -9.10 -13.09 -12.67
CA CYS A 274 -8.69 -13.47 -11.33
C CYS A 274 -8.98 -14.95 -11.05
N ASN A 275 -8.17 -15.57 -10.20
CA ASN A 275 -8.42 -16.95 -9.76
C ASN A 275 -9.71 -17.03 -8.97
N LYS A 276 -9.99 -16.02 -8.11
CA LYS A 276 -11.15 -16.03 -7.26
C LYS A 276 -11.67 -14.61 -6.99
N LYS A 277 -12.99 -14.47 -6.99
CA LYS A 277 -13.67 -13.31 -6.41
C LYS A 277 -13.94 -13.61 -4.95
N LEU A 278 -13.32 -12.84 -4.04
CA LEU A 278 -13.47 -13.08 -2.60
C LEU A 278 -14.79 -12.55 -2.06
N GLY A 279 -15.23 -11.40 -2.56
CA GLY A 279 -16.47 -10.79 -2.14
C GLY A 279 -16.44 -9.27 -2.18
N VAL A 280 -17.36 -8.68 -1.42
CA VAL A 280 -17.61 -7.25 -1.40
C VAL A 280 -17.64 -6.74 0.03
N ILE A 281 -17.01 -5.60 0.27
CA ILE A 281 -17.18 -4.82 1.50
C ILE A 281 -17.97 -3.57 1.14
N LYS A 282 -19.06 -3.31 1.85
CA LYS A 282 -19.87 -2.11 1.67
C LYS A 282 -19.13 -0.88 2.18
N THR A 283 -19.34 0.25 1.55
CA THR A 283 -18.72 1.53 1.89
C THR A 283 -19.76 2.64 1.86
N LYS A 284 -19.48 3.75 2.55
CA LYS A 284 -20.30 4.96 2.50
C LYS A 284 -20.31 5.61 1.10
N GLY A 285 -19.33 5.30 0.28
CA GLY A 285 -19.13 5.87 -1.06
C GLY A 285 -17.66 5.99 -1.40
N ILE A 286 -17.38 6.80 -2.41
CA ILE A 286 -16.05 7.23 -2.79
C ILE A 286 -15.94 8.67 -2.30
N ARG A 287 -14.78 9.03 -1.75
CA ARG A 287 -14.52 10.43 -1.42
C ARG A 287 -14.41 11.27 -2.65
#